data_cf8ce812b6f95f825eb19bcc47b08330
#
_entry.id   cf8ce812b6f95f825eb19bcc47b08330
#
_cell.length_a   1.000
_cell.length_b   1.000
_cell.length_c   1.000
_cell.angle_alpha   90.00
_cell.angle_beta   90.00
_cell.angle_gamma   90.00
#
_symmetry.space_group_name_H-M   'P 1'
#
loop_
_entity.id
_entity.type
_entity.pdbx_description
1 polymer ?
#
loop_
_entity_poly.entity_id
_entity_poly.type
_entity_poly.pdbx_seq_one_letter_code
_entity_poly.pdbx_strand_id
1 'polypeptide(L)'
;DKIYQAAKEESAEIKTITERYTKIYHEDIQALGVTEPDIEPKATDHIPQMIVMIEKLLQGGFAYENEGHVLFRIDSFSGYGQLSNRQQEDMITSSRVEIATYKENQNDFVLWKPSTTDLPGWDSPWGTGRPGWHLECSSMVESYLGKSIDIHGGGGDLIFPHHENEMAQSTCAHNGQKFCNYWIHHGLVNFKHAKMSKSEGNILLVRKLLENTPGEVIRLALITTHYRQPISWDDDVLNESKKKLDRLYGALRSVTDQIEEGEPSEKVIEALSDDLNTPKALAELFNMARTINSTKDKREVTSLSTSLKSSAKLMGLLQANPDEWFKTSHRD
;
A
#
# COMPACT_ATOMS: atom_id res chain seq x y z
N ASP A 1 3.22 -6.84 18.97
CA ASP A 1 3.95 -7.95 19.62
C ASP A 1 5.35 -8.17 19.03
N LYS A 2 5.55 -8.13 17.68
CA LYS A 2 6.88 -8.34 17.06
C LYS A 2 7.90 -7.24 17.39
N ILE A 3 7.45 -5.98 17.52
CA ILE A 3 8.32 -4.86 17.89
C ILE A 3 8.84 -5.04 19.30
N TYR A 4 7.97 -5.47 20.24
CA TYR A 4 8.35 -5.74 21.63
C TYR A 4 9.34 -6.90 21.73
N GLN A 5 9.10 -7.94 20.94
CA GLN A 5 10.03 -9.08 20.90
C GLN A 5 11.40 -8.62 20.38
N ALA A 6 11.45 -7.86 19.28
CA ALA A 6 12.70 -7.32 18.76
C ALA A 6 13.42 -6.40 19.77
N ALA A 7 12.68 -5.52 20.45
CA ALA A 7 13.24 -4.65 21.48
C ALA A 7 13.83 -5.45 22.65
N LYS A 8 13.16 -6.52 23.06
CA LYS A 8 13.64 -7.42 24.13
C LYS A 8 14.88 -8.22 23.69
N GLU A 9 14.87 -8.78 22.48
CA GLU A 9 15.98 -9.54 21.92
C GLU A 9 17.24 -8.68 21.76
N GLU A 10 17.08 -7.43 21.32
CA GLU A 10 18.17 -6.49 21.12
C GLU A 10 18.53 -5.68 22.38
N SER A 11 17.80 -5.84 23.48
CA SER A 11 17.95 -5.03 24.71
C SER A 11 17.89 -3.51 24.41
N ALA A 12 17.04 -3.12 23.49
CA ALA A 12 16.87 -1.75 23.00
C ALA A 12 15.48 -1.18 23.38
N GLU A 13 15.37 0.14 23.42
CA GLU A 13 14.07 0.79 23.57
C GLU A 13 13.20 0.58 22.33
N ILE A 14 11.89 0.44 22.56
CA ILE A 14 10.89 0.29 21.46
C ILE A 14 11.02 1.42 20.43
N LYS A 15 11.22 2.64 20.91
CA LYS A 15 11.41 3.82 20.08
C LYS A 15 12.59 3.66 19.12
N THR A 16 13.72 3.17 19.60
CA THR A 16 14.92 2.91 18.79
C THR A 16 14.63 1.91 17.65
N ILE A 17 13.89 0.84 17.98
CA ILE A 17 13.49 -0.17 16.99
C ILE A 17 12.57 0.44 15.92
N THR A 18 11.53 1.17 16.35
CA THR A 18 10.57 1.76 15.42
C THR A 18 11.20 2.82 14.53
N GLU A 19 12.01 3.74 15.08
CA GLU A 19 12.70 4.78 14.30
C GLU A 19 13.65 4.17 13.26
N ARG A 20 14.39 3.12 13.63
CA ARG A 20 15.28 2.40 12.70
C ARG A 20 14.51 1.81 11.53
N TYR A 21 13.41 1.10 11.78
CA TYR A 21 12.63 0.48 10.72
C TYR A 21 11.86 1.48 9.87
N THR A 22 11.39 2.58 10.44
CA THR A 22 10.80 3.70 9.70
C THR A 22 11.81 4.30 8.73
N LYS A 23 13.03 4.59 9.20
CA LYS A 23 14.11 5.08 8.33
C LYS A 23 14.42 4.12 7.19
N ILE A 24 14.54 2.84 7.50
CA ILE A 24 14.76 1.77 6.52
C ILE A 24 13.65 1.76 5.45
N TYR A 25 12.40 1.86 5.88
CA TYR A 25 11.26 1.91 4.97
C TYR A 25 11.32 3.12 4.05
N HIS A 26 11.59 4.31 4.56
CA HIS A 26 11.69 5.52 3.76
C HIS A 26 12.83 5.42 2.73
N GLU A 27 14.00 4.94 3.13
CA GLU A 27 15.12 4.70 2.21
C GLU A 27 14.74 3.73 1.08
N ASP A 28 14.07 2.64 1.41
CA ASP A 28 13.67 1.61 0.45
C ASP A 28 12.63 2.14 -0.56
N ILE A 29 11.59 2.85 -0.11
CA ILE A 29 10.55 3.38 -1.01
C ILE A 29 11.06 4.56 -1.84
N GLN A 30 11.92 5.41 -1.26
CA GLN A 30 12.56 6.51 -2.00
C GLN A 30 13.44 5.99 -3.13
N ALA A 31 14.20 4.91 -2.90
CA ALA A 31 15.00 4.27 -3.94
C ALA A 31 14.17 3.71 -5.09
N LEU A 32 12.89 3.40 -4.86
CA LEU A 32 11.93 3.03 -5.91
C LEU A 32 11.28 4.25 -6.60
N GLY A 33 11.66 5.47 -6.23
CA GLY A 33 11.09 6.70 -6.78
C GLY A 33 9.67 6.99 -6.29
N VAL A 34 9.29 6.49 -5.11
CA VAL A 34 8.02 6.85 -4.46
C VAL A 34 8.22 8.18 -3.73
N THR A 35 7.32 9.12 -3.96
CA THR A 35 7.32 10.42 -3.27
C THR A 35 6.86 10.26 -1.83
N GLU A 36 7.39 11.09 -0.94
CA GLU A 36 6.93 11.13 0.43
C GLU A 36 5.45 11.56 0.50
N PRO A 37 4.66 10.96 1.39
CA PRO A 37 3.29 11.41 1.61
C PRO A 37 3.27 12.77 2.33
N ASP A 38 2.25 13.58 2.10
CA ASP A 38 2.08 14.87 2.79
C ASP A 38 1.89 14.69 4.31
N ILE A 39 1.28 13.59 4.71
CA ILE A 39 1.01 13.24 6.12
C ILE A 39 1.29 11.75 6.33
N GLU A 40 2.13 11.45 7.33
CA GLU A 40 2.44 10.09 7.77
C GLU A 40 2.20 9.97 9.28
N PRO A 41 0.94 9.71 9.70
CA PRO A 41 0.56 9.69 11.11
C PRO A 41 1.03 8.43 11.81
N LYS A 42 1.33 8.55 13.11
CA LYS A 42 1.64 7.41 13.98
C LYS A 42 0.43 7.08 14.85
N ALA A 43 0.03 5.82 14.88
CA ALA A 43 -1.11 5.37 15.68
C ALA A 43 -0.95 5.72 17.18
N THR A 44 0.27 5.63 17.71
CA THR A 44 0.56 5.96 19.12
C THR A 44 0.31 7.43 19.49
N ASP A 45 0.31 8.33 18.53
CA ASP A 45 0.06 9.76 18.75
C ASP A 45 -1.45 10.08 18.69
N HIS A 46 -2.32 9.10 18.40
CA HIS A 46 -3.76 9.27 18.17
C HIS A 46 -4.64 8.50 19.16
N ILE A 47 -4.10 8.06 20.27
CA ILE A 47 -4.87 7.33 21.31
C ILE A 47 -6.09 8.12 21.81
N PRO A 48 -6.00 9.42 22.11
CA PRO A 48 -7.17 10.19 22.53
C PRO A 48 -8.29 10.19 21.47
N GLN A 49 -7.94 10.30 20.20
CA GLN A 49 -8.91 10.30 19.09
C GLN A 49 -9.59 8.92 18.94
N MET A 50 -8.84 7.84 19.15
CA MET A 50 -9.37 6.48 19.18
C MET A 50 -10.38 6.30 20.31
N ILE A 51 -10.06 6.79 21.52
CA ILE A 51 -10.97 6.75 22.67
C ILE A 51 -12.27 7.52 22.35
N VAL A 52 -12.17 8.71 21.78
CA VAL A 52 -13.36 9.51 21.38
C VAL A 52 -14.21 8.77 20.34
N MET A 53 -13.58 8.08 19.38
CA MET A 53 -14.33 7.29 18.38
C MET A 53 -15.04 6.09 19.03
N ILE A 54 -14.40 5.39 19.96
CA ILE A 54 -15.03 4.31 20.72
C ILE A 54 -16.23 4.84 21.52
N GLU A 55 -16.10 5.96 22.20
CA GLU A 55 -17.20 6.58 22.95
C GLU A 55 -18.41 6.88 22.05
N LYS A 56 -18.19 7.42 20.84
CA LYS A 56 -19.25 7.62 19.84
C LYS A 56 -19.94 6.32 19.47
N LEU A 57 -19.18 5.24 19.27
CA LEU A 57 -19.72 3.93 18.91
C LEU A 57 -20.53 3.31 20.05
N LEU A 58 -20.06 3.43 21.30
CA LEU A 58 -20.78 2.98 22.50
C LEU A 58 -22.09 3.77 22.67
N GLN A 59 -22.05 5.10 22.57
CA GLN A 59 -23.23 5.96 22.66
C GLN A 59 -24.26 5.67 21.57
N GLY A 60 -23.79 5.31 20.38
CA GLY A 60 -24.63 4.92 19.24
C GLY A 60 -25.21 3.49 19.32
N GLY A 61 -24.79 2.68 20.31
CA GLY A 61 -25.20 1.29 20.45
C GLY A 61 -24.50 0.32 19.47
N PHE A 62 -23.46 0.80 18.77
CA PHE A 62 -22.67 0.00 17.81
C PHE A 62 -21.54 -0.79 18.47
N ALA A 63 -21.26 -0.49 19.73
CA ALA A 63 -20.22 -1.16 20.51
C ALA A 63 -20.73 -1.50 21.91
N TYR A 64 -20.04 -2.39 22.59
CA TYR A 64 -20.31 -2.77 23.98
C TYR A 64 -19.01 -3.06 24.73
N GLU A 65 -19.09 -2.93 26.06
CA GLU A 65 -17.99 -3.29 26.96
C GLU A 65 -18.29 -4.63 27.62
N ASN A 66 -17.29 -5.52 27.65
CA ASN A 66 -17.36 -6.76 28.38
C ASN A 66 -15.96 -7.20 28.84
N GLU A 67 -15.80 -7.52 30.12
CA GLU A 67 -14.53 -7.98 30.76
C GLU A 67 -13.34 -7.05 30.43
N GLY A 68 -13.56 -5.72 30.45
CA GLY A 68 -12.54 -4.73 30.13
C GLY A 68 -12.15 -4.62 28.66
N HIS A 69 -12.83 -5.38 27.78
CA HIS A 69 -12.74 -5.21 26.33
C HIS A 69 -13.86 -4.30 25.84
N VAL A 70 -13.60 -3.52 24.80
CA VAL A 70 -14.65 -2.87 24.04
C VAL A 70 -14.67 -3.47 22.64
N LEU A 71 -15.85 -3.91 22.21
CA LEU A 71 -16.05 -4.61 20.94
C LEU A 71 -17.07 -3.89 20.07
N PHE A 72 -16.84 -3.91 18.77
CA PHE A 72 -17.84 -3.50 17.78
C PHE A 72 -18.83 -4.65 17.57
N ARG A 73 -20.12 -4.33 17.64
CA ARG A 73 -21.23 -5.27 17.41
C ARG A 73 -21.55 -5.30 15.92
N ILE A 74 -21.11 -6.32 15.21
CA ILE A 74 -21.26 -6.38 13.75
C ILE A 74 -22.74 -6.41 13.33
N ASP A 75 -23.62 -7.04 14.09
CA ASP A 75 -25.05 -7.13 13.82
C ASP A 75 -25.77 -5.77 13.89
N SER A 76 -25.11 -4.75 14.48
CA SER A 76 -25.64 -3.38 14.54
C SER A 76 -25.44 -2.60 13.23
N PHE A 77 -24.61 -3.08 12.32
CA PHE A 77 -24.36 -2.45 11.02
C PHE A 77 -24.86 -3.32 9.87
N SER A 78 -26.03 -3.01 9.34
CA SER A 78 -26.68 -3.76 8.25
C SER A 78 -25.88 -3.81 6.94
N GLY A 79 -24.88 -2.93 6.78
CA GLY A 79 -23.97 -2.89 5.63
C GLY A 79 -22.74 -3.77 5.78
N TYR A 80 -22.57 -4.52 6.89
CA TYR A 80 -21.39 -5.34 7.11
C TYR A 80 -21.30 -6.48 6.08
N GLY A 81 -20.15 -6.60 5.44
CA GLY A 81 -19.89 -7.56 4.37
C GLY A 81 -20.07 -7.00 2.95
N GLN A 82 -20.57 -5.77 2.78
CA GLN A 82 -20.81 -5.18 1.46
C GLN A 82 -19.52 -4.89 0.69
N LEU A 83 -18.46 -4.44 1.35
CA LEU A 83 -17.18 -4.17 0.71
C LEU A 83 -16.49 -5.45 0.23
N SER A 84 -16.49 -6.47 1.07
CA SER A 84 -15.84 -7.75 0.80
C SER A 84 -16.72 -8.72 0.00
N ASN A 85 -17.99 -8.37 -0.23
CA ASN A 85 -18.99 -9.23 -0.85
C ASN A 85 -19.13 -10.58 -0.13
N ARG A 86 -19.11 -10.56 1.22
CA ARG A 86 -19.24 -11.74 2.08
C ARG A 86 -20.56 -11.73 2.81
N GLN A 87 -21.19 -12.91 2.89
CA GLN A 87 -22.35 -13.12 3.78
C GLN A 87 -21.84 -13.38 5.21
N GLN A 88 -22.60 -12.94 6.21
CA GLN A 88 -22.19 -13.13 7.62
C GLN A 88 -22.03 -14.62 7.98
N GLU A 89 -22.86 -15.49 7.39
CA GLU A 89 -22.78 -16.94 7.57
C GLU A 89 -21.45 -17.53 7.09
N ASP A 90 -20.89 -17.00 6.01
CA ASP A 90 -19.60 -17.45 5.45
C ASP A 90 -18.42 -17.06 6.34
N MET A 91 -18.58 -16.01 7.16
CA MET A 91 -17.54 -15.53 8.06
C MET A 91 -17.36 -16.45 9.28
N ILE A 92 -18.41 -17.13 9.70
CA ILE A 92 -18.42 -18.05 10.85
C ILE A 92 -17.60 -19.31 10.56
N THR A 93 -17.63 -19.80 9.34
CA THR A 93 -16.98 -21.07 8.94
C THR A 93 -15.45 -21.00 8.85
N SER A 94 -14.87 -19.82 8.81
CA SER A 94 -13.43 -19.64 8.68
C SER A 94 -12.63 -19.59 10.00
N SER A 95 -13.32 -19.45 11.14
CA SER A 95 -12.67 -19.36 12.46
C SER A 95 -12.87 -20.67 13.28
N ARG A 96 -11.86 -21.53 13.29
CA ARG A 96 -11.77 -22.68 14.22
C ARG A 96 -11.30 -22.27 15.62
N VAL A 97 -11.57 -21.04 16.05
CA VAL A 97 -11.12 -20.50 17.34
C VAL A 97 -12.29 -20.61 18.33
N GLU A 98 -12.05 -21.10 19.53
CA GLU A 98 -13.00 -21.03 20.63
C GLU A 98 -13.52 -19.59 20.79
N ILE A 99 -14.84 -19.46 20.94
CA ILE A 99 -15.47 -18.15 21.13
C ILE A 99 -14.94 -17.58 22.45
N ALA A 100 -14.27 -16.43 22.38
CA ALA A 100 -13.82 -15.74 23.56
C ALA A 100 -15.02 -15.32 24.43
N THR A 101 -14.97 -15.59 25.73
CA THR A 101 -16.08 -15.39 26.67
C THR A 101 -16.62 -13.96 26.71
N TYR A 102 -15.77 -13.00 26.39
CA TYR A 102 -16.12 -11.58 26.35
C TYR A 102 -16.86 -11.13 25.08
N LYS A 103 -17.10 -12.00 24.08
CA LYS A 103 -17.83 -11.67 22.83
C LYS A 103 -19.29 -12.07 22.87
N GLU A 104 -20.18 -11.18 22.44
CA GLU A 104 -21.61 -11.49 22.21
C GLU A 104 -21.78 -12.30 20.92
N ASN A 105 -21.07 -11.92 19.84
CA ASN A 105 -20.99 -12.65 18.57
C ASN A 105 -19.51 -12.93 18.25
N GLN A 106 -19.20 -14.13 17.77
CA GLN A 106 -17.80 -14.50 17.46
C GLN A 106 -17.15 -13.60 16.42
N ASN A 107 -17.93 -13.00 15.54
CA ASN A 107 -17.44 -12.09 14.49
C ASN A 107 -17.23 -10.65 14.99
N ASP A 108 -17.71 -10.30 16.20
CA ASP A 108 -17.45 -9.00 16.80
C ASP A 108 -15.95 -8.75 16.90
N PHE A 109 -15.51 -7.55 16.60
CA PHE A 109 -14.10 -7.24 16.60
C PHE A 109 -13.71 -6.23 17.67
N VAL A 110 -12.49 -6.37 18.15
CA VAL A 110 -11.97 -5.58 19.27
C VAL A 110 -11.71 -4.14 18.83
N LEU A 111 -12.26 -3.18 19.58
CA LEU A 111 -11.94 -1.75 19.52
C LEU A 111 -10.92 -1.36 20.59
N TRP A 112 -11.02 -1.96 21.79
CA TRP A 112 -10.10 -1.78 22.90
C TRP A 112 -9.92 -3.10 23.65
N LYS A 113 -8.69 -3.41 24.03
CA LYS A 113 -8.39 -4.60 24.83
C LYS A 113 -7.47 -4.28 25.99
N PRO A 114 -7.65 -4.92 27.16
CA PRO A 114 -6.79 -4.74 28.31
C PRO A 114 -5.32 -5.03 27.98
N SER A 115 -4.41 -4.27 28.58
CA SER A 115 -2.98 -4.56 28.55
C SER A 115 -2.55 -5.18 29.87
N THR A 116 -1.63 -6.14 29.79
CA THR A 116 -0.95 -6.70 30.96
C THR A 116 0.25 -5.82 31.32
N THR A 117 0.81 -6.01 32.52
CA THR A 117 1.98 -5.26 33.00
C THR A 117 3.22 -5.40 32.10
N ASP A 118 3.30 -6.48 31.32
CA ASP A 118 4.41 -6.76 30.41
C ASP A 118 4.25 -6.14 29.01
N LEU A 119 3.10 -5.52 28.74
CA LEU A 119 2.77 -4.93 27.46
C LEU A 119 2.46 -3.44 27.66
N PRO A 120 2.84 -2.57 26.70
CA PRO A 120 2.45 -1.18 26.79
C PRO A 120 0.93 -1.06 26.73
N GLY A 121 0.46 -0.04 27.40
CA GLY A 121 -0.95 0.31 27.48
C GLY A 121 -1.12 1.80 27.70
N TRP A 122 -2.27 2.30 27.35
CA TRP A 122 -2.68 3.68 27.58
C TRP A 122 -3.91 3.68 28.49
N ASP A 123 -4.04 4.71 29.26
CA ASP A 123 -5.20 4.87 30.12
C ASP A 123 -6.43 5.21 29.29
N SER A 124 -7.56 4.59 29.64
CA SER A 124 -8.85 4.82 29.00
C SER A 124 -9.99 4.71 30.01
N PRO A 125 -11.23 5.11 29.67
CA PRO A 125 -12.41 4.89 30.52
C PRO A 125 -12.65 3.42 30.88
N TRP A 126 -12.13 2.48 30.07
CA TRP A 126 -12.29 1.03 30.24
C TRP A 126 -11.08 0.36 30.91
N GLY A 127 -10.17 1.18 31.45
CA GLY A 127 -8.91 0.72 32.05
C GLY A 127 -7.72 0.85 31.10
N THR A 128 -6.54 0.51 31.64
CA THR A 128 -5.29 0.53 30.85
C THR A 128 -5.32 -0.56 29.79
N GLY A 129 -5.13 -0.17 28.54
CA GLY A 129 -5.29 -1.09 27.40
C GLY A 129 -4.68 -0.58 26.11
N ARG A 130 -5.05 -1.24 25.02
CA ARG A 130 -4.57 -0.98 23.66
C ARG A 130 -5.73 -0.94 22.67
N PRO A 131 -5.66 -0.09 21.64
CA PRO A 131 -6.67 -0.06 20.57
C PRO A 131 -6.64 -1.36 19.75
N GLY A 132 -7.78 -1.69 19.15
CA GLY A 132 -7.87 -2.66 18.07
C GLY A 132 -7.25 -2.11 16.79
N TRP A 133 -6.65 -2.99 16.01
CA TRP A 133 -5.92 -2.63 14.79
C TRP A 133 -6.72 -1.79 13.77
N HIS A 134 -8.02 -2.06 13.63
CA HIS A 134 -8.86 -1.37 12.64
C HIS A 134 -9.21 0.07 13.06
N LEU A 135 -9.24 0.33 14.36
CA LEU A 135 -9.57 1.64 14.91
C LEU A 135 -8.49 2.68 14.64
N GLU A 136 -7.24 2.25 14.59
CA GLU A 136 -6.09 3.12 14.36
C GLU A 136 -6.26 3.92 13.08
N CYS A 137 -6.51 3.23 11.96
CA CYS A 137 -6.68 3.85 10.65
C CYS A 137 -7.92 4.76 10.60
N SER A 138 -9.07 4.30 11.10
CA SER A 138 -10.29 5.11 11.10
C SER A 138 -10.13 6.43 11.87
N SER A 139 -9.46 6.40 13.03
CA SER A 139 -9.22 7.60 13.83
C SER A 139 -8.22 8.56 13.19
N MET A 140 -7.15 8.04 12.60
CA MET A 140 -6.19 8.85 11.87
C MET A 140 -6.80 9.47 10.62
N VAL A 141 -7.62 8.73 9.87
CA VAL A 141 -8.36 9.24 8.71
C VAL A 141 -9.29 10.39 9.15
N GLU A 142 -10.10 10.21 10.21
CA GLU A 142 -10.97 11.29 10.72
C GLU A 142 -10.17 12.52 11.08
N SER A 143 -8.99 12.36 11.69
CA SER A 143 -8.17 13.46 12.17
C SER A 143 -7.58 14.33 11.07
N TYR A 144 -7.20 13.76 9.93
CA TYR A 144 -6.49 14.46 8.87
C TYR A 144 -7.31 14.68 7.60
N LEU A 145 -8.21 13.77 7.29
CA LEU A 145 -8.97 13.79 6.04
C LEU A 145 -10.48 13.98 6.26
N GLY A 146 -10.94 13.91 7.50
CA GLY A 146 -12.34 14.10 7.86
C GLY A 146 -13.15 12.80 7.84
N LYS A 147 -14.48 12.95 7.84
CA LYS A 147 -15.41 11.82 8.01
C LYS A 147 -15.63 10.99 6.77
N SER A 148 -15.37 11.55 5.62
CA SER A 148 -15.52 10.90 4.31
C SER A 148 -14.33 11.28 3.44
N ILE A 149 -13.72 10.30 2.81
CA ILE A 149 -12.54 10.46 1.99
C ILE A 149 -12.80 10.07 0.53
N ASP A 150 -11.98 10.59 -0.38
CA ASP A 150 -12.16 10.29 -1.79
C ASP A 150 -11.69 8.89 -2.12
N ILE A 151 -10.46 8.53 -1.75
CA ILE A 151 -9.84 7.26 -2.11
C ILE A 151 -9.24 6.60 -0.86
N HIS A 152 -9.53 5.31 -0.68
CA HIS A 152 -8.88 4.45 0.31
C HIS A 152 -8.28 3.24 -0.40
N GLY A 153 -7.02 2.94 -0.11
CA GLY A 153 -6.29 1.89 -0.82
C GLY A 153 -5.53 0.94 0.07
N GLY A 154 -5.28 -0.26 -0.44
CA GLY A 154 -4.47 -1.26 0.26
C GLY A 154 -4.32 -2.57 -0.52
N GLY A 155 -3.73 -3.56 0.10
CA GLY A 155 -3.64 -4.91 -0.45
C GLY A 155 -5.00 -5.61 -0.52
N GLY A 156 -5.16 -6.52 -1.45
CA GLY A 156 -6.38 -7.33 -1.57
C GLY A 156 -6.67 -8.18 -0.33
N ASP A 157 -5.67 -8.48 0.48
CA ASP A 157 -5.81 -9.17 1.76
C ASP A 157 -6.35 -8.28 2.88
N LEU A 158 -6.34 -6.95 2.72
CA LEU A 158 -6.92 -6.00 3.65
C LEU A 158 -8.42 -5.76 3.43
N ILE A 159 -8.99 -6.16 2.29
CA ILE A 159 -10.44 -6.00 2.03
C ILE A 159 -11.24 -6.55 3.21
N PHE A 160 -10.87 -7.74 3.67
CA PHE A 160 -11.48 -8.39 4.82
C PHE A 160 -10.41 -9.04 5.72
N PRO A 161 -10.46 -8.80 7.04
CA PRO A 161 -11.50 -8.02 7.72
C PRO A 161 -11.20 -6.52 7.86
N HIS A 162 -9.96 -6.04 7.52
CA HIS A 162 -9.47 -4.73 7.94
C HIS A 162 -10.31 -3.57 7.40
N HIS A 163 -10.42 -3.42 6.08
CA HIS A 163 -11.17 -2.31 5.46
C HIS A 163 -12.69 -2.42 5.67
N GLU A 164 -13.23 -3.64 5.74
CA GLU A 164 -14.63 -3.86 6.11
C GLU A 164 -14.92 -3.33 7.51
N ASN A 165 -14.01 -3.60 8.48
CA ASN A 165 -14.14 -3.12 9.85
C ASN A 165 -13.93 -1.61 9.96
N GLU A 166 -12.99 -1.03 9.20
CA GLU A 166 -12.83 0.43 9.13
C GLU A 166 -14.07 1.12 8.58
N MET A 167 -14.64 0.58 7.50
CA MET A 167 -15.88 1.09 6.90
C MET A 167 -17.04 1.03 7.90
N ALA A 168 -17.21 -0.09 8.60
CA ALA A 168 -18.28 -0.27 9.58
C ALA A 168 -18.16 0.74 10.73
N GLN A 169 -16.99 0.80 11.39
CA GLN A 169 -16.80 1.68 12.54
C GLN A 169 -16.86 3.16 12.15
N SER A 170 -16.26 3.56 11.03
CA SER A 170 -16.29 4.96 10.57
C SER A 170 -17.70 5.41 10.18
N THR A 171 -18.43 4.56 9.44
CA THR A 171 -19.82 4.87 9.04
C THR A 171 -20.73 5.01 10.27
N CYS A 172 -20.60 4.09 11.24
CA CYS A 172 -21.40 4.11 12.47
C CYS A 172 -21.04 5.30 13.37
N ALA A 173 -19.75 5.63 13.53
CA ALA A 173 -19.31 6.76 14.32
C ALA A 173 -19.74 8.13 13.74
N HIS A 174 -20.12 8.18 12.46
CA HIS A 174 -20.52 9.39 11.73
C HIS A 174 -21.97 9.37 11.22
N ASN A 175 -22.87 8.74 11.98
CA ASN A 175 -24.32 8.76 11.71
C ASN A 175 -24.69 8.25 10.30
N GLY A 176 -24.02 7.24 9.80
CA GLY A 176 -24.29 6.64 8.49
C GLY A 176 -23.64 7.36 7.30
N GLN A 177 -22.76 8.34 7.54
CA GLN A 177 -22.03 9.01 6.47
C GLN A 177 -21.08 8.01 5.80
N LYS A 178 -21.06 7.99 4.46
CA LYS A 178 -20.19 7.11 3.68
C LYS A 178 -18.72 7.41 4.00
N PHE A 179 -17.96 6.39 4.38
CA PHE A 179 -16.56 6.52 4.78
C PHE A 179 -15.66 6.86 3.61
N CYS A 180 -15.77 6.14 2.47
CA CYS A 180 -14.89 6.30 1.33
C CYS A 180 -15.67 6.26 0.01
N ASN A 181 -15.29 7.09 -0.96
CA ASN A 181 -15.91 7.12 -2.28
C ASN A 181 -15.40 6.03 -3.19
N TYR A 182 -14.06 5.81 -3.24
CA TYR A 182 -13.42 4.85 -4.11
C TYR A 182 -12.43 3.98 -3.34
N TRP A 183 -12.59 2.67 -3.48
CA TRP A 183 -11.69 1.67 -2.91
C TRP A 183 -10.73 1.16 -3.98
N ILE A 184 -9.44 1.16 -3.68
CA ILE A 184 -8.40 0.64 -4.56
C ILE A 184 -7.68 -0.50 -3.86
N HIS A 185 -7.79 -1.73 -4.41
CA HIS A 185 -7.13 -2.89 -3.85
C HIS A 185 -6.19 -3.51 -4.86
N HIS A 186 -4.92 -3.63 -4.49
CA HIS A 186 -3.92 -4.23 -5.36
C HIS A 186 -3.73 -5.73 -5.06
N GLY A 187 -3.33 -6.46 -6.11
CA GLY A 187 -2.93 -7.86 -6.00
C GLY A 187 -1.67 -8.03 -5.15
N LEU A 188 -1.45 -9.24 -4.69
CA LEU A 188 -0.29 -9.60 -3.87
C LEU A 188 0.90 -10.01 -4.74
N VAL A 189 2.10 -9.87 -4.20
CA VAL A 189 3.31 -10.42 -4.82
C VAL A 189 3.50 -11.86 -4.34
N ASN A 190 3.52 -12.79 -5.29
CA ASN A 190 3.77 -14.21 -5.05
C ASN A 190 5.20 -14.55 -5.53
N PHE A 191 5.98 -15.25 -4.73
CA PHE A 191 7.32 -15.69 -5.11
C PHE A 191 7.28 -17.14 -5.59
N LYS A 192 7.70 -17.38 -6.84
CA LYS A 192 7.69 -18.72 -7.47
C LYS A 192 6.35 -19.45 -7.27
N HIS A 193 5.24 -18.74 -7.53
CA HIS A 193 3.86 -19.20 -7.36
C HIS A 193 3.41 -19.52 -5.93
N ALA A 194 4.24 -19.25 -4.92
CA ALA A 194 3.90 -19.39 -3.51
C ALA A 194 3.69 -18.01 -2.85
N LYS A 195 2.79 -17.93 -1.88
CA LYS A 195 2.63 -16.71 -1.07
C LYS A 195 3.92 -16.41 -0.31
N MET A 196 4.41 -15.16 -0.39
CA MET A 196 5.52 -14.73 0.47
C MET A 196 5.11 -14.77 1.94
N SER A 197 5.90 -15.46 2.76
CA SER A 197 5.69 -15.48 4.20
C SER A 197 7.00 -15.60 4.98
N LYS A 198 7.02 -15.09 6.22
CA LYS A 198 8.20 -15.23 7.09
C LYS A 198 8.51 -16.68 7.46
N SER A 199 7.47 -17.51 7.59
CA SER A 199 7.61 -18.94 7.89
C SER A 199 8.29 -19.73 6.78
N GLU A 200 8.07 -19.34 5.53
CA GLU A 200 8.71 -19.95 4.36
C GLU A 200 10.10 -19.38 4.06
N GLY A 201 10.52 -18.30 4.74
CA GLY A 201 11.83 -17.68 4.54
C GLY A 201 12.02 -17.05 3.14
N ASN A 202 10.93 -16.85 2.39
CA ASN A 202 10.93 -16.41 0.99
C ASN A 202 10.60 -14.92 0.82
N ILE A 203 10.78 -14.11 1.87
CA ILE A 203 10.52 -12.66 1.81
C ILE A 203 11.63 -11.96 1.04
N LEU A 204 11.27 -11.26 -0.02
CA LEU A 204 12.15 -10.38 -0.76
C LEU A 204 12.13 -8.97 -0.14
N LEU A 205 13.27 -8.55 0.40
CA LEU A 205 13.43 -7.19 0.91
C LEU A 205 13.91 -6.27 -0.21
N VAL A 206 13.27 -5.11 -0.36
CA VAL A 206 13.63 -4.11 -1.37
C VAL A 206 15.13 -3.76 -1.30
N ARG A 207 15.67 -3.49 -0.11
CA ARG A 207 17.09 -3.20 0.08
C ARG A 207 18.04 -4.30 -0.39
N LYS A 208 17.61 -5.56 -0.31
CA LYS A 208 18.40 -6.68 -0.84
C LYS A 208 18.41 -6.71 -2.36
N LEU A 209 17.29 -6.38 -2.98
CA LEU A 209 17.23 -6.23 -4.44
C LEU A 209 18.05 -5.04 -4.92
N LEU A 210 18.07 -3.95 -4.16
CA LEU A 210 18.84 -2.72 -4.47
C LEU A 210 20.35 -2.92 -4.41
N GLU A 211 20.87 -3.97 -3.75
CA GLU A 211 22.31 -4.28 -3.75
C GLU A 211 22.84 -4.52 -5.17
N ASN A 212 22.00 -5.05 -6.08
CA ASN A 212 22.42 -5.44 -7.43
C ASN A 212 21.51 -4.90 -8.55
N THR A 213 20.45 -4.15 -8.19
CA THR A 213 19.43 -3.76 -9.15
C THR A 213 19.01 -2.30 -8.92
N PRO A 214 19.03 -1.44 -9.93
CA PRO A 214 18.52 -0.08 -9.83
C PRO A 214 17.03 -0.07 -9.40
N GLY A 215 16.65 0.88 -8.54
CA GLY A 215 15.27 0.97 -8.03
C GLY A 215 14.22 1.13 -9.13
N GLU A 216 14.55 1.82 -10.22
CA GLU A 216 13.65 1.96 -11.36
C GLU A 216 13.34 0.62 -12.06
N VAL A 217 14.28 -0.34 -12.04
CA VAL A 217 14.05 -1.70 -12.56
C VAL A 217 13.03 -2.43 -11.69
N ILE A 218 13.19 -2.32 -10.36
CA ILE A 218 12.24 -2.92 -9.40
C ILE A 218 10.86 -2.27 -9.57
N ARG A 219 10.82 -0.94 -9.70
CA ARG A 219 9.59 -0.19 -9.97
C ARG A 219 8.90 -0.68 -11.25
N LEU A 220 9.64 -0.80 -12.34
CA LEU A 220 9.07 -1.31 -13.60
C LEU A 220 8.53 -2.73 -13.43
N ALA A 221 9.26 -3.61 -12.74
CA ALA A 221 8.80 -4.96 -12.46
C ALA A 221 7.42 -4.99 -11.79
N LEU A 222 7.22 -4.11 -10.79
CA LEU A 222 5.94 -4.00 -10.05
C LEU A 222 4.79 -3.50 -10.92
N ILE A 223 5.03 -2.61 -11.90
CA ILE A 223 3.99 -2.01 -12.73
C ILE A 223 3.80 -2.68 -14.10
N THR A 224 4.54 -3.76 -14.40
CA THR A 224 4.33 -4.54 -15.64
C THR A 224 3.02 -5.31 -15.65
N THR A 225 2.46 -5.58 -14.48
CA THR A 225 1.17 -6.25 -14.30
C THR A 225 0.15 -5.20 -13.84
N HIS A 226 -1.10 -5.35 -14.27
CA HIS A 226 -2.18 -4.49 -13.78
C HIS A 226 -2.31 -4.62 -12.26
N TYR A 227 -2.43 -3.51 -11.53
CA TYR A 227 -2.37 -3.50 -10.08
C TYR A 227 -3.38 -4.43 -9.38
N ARG A 228 -4.54 -4.72 -9.99
CA ARG A 228 -5.54 -5.66 -9.46
C ARG A 228 -5.12 -7.11 -9.54
N GLN A 229 -4.11 -7.44 -10.36
CA GLN A 229 -3.66 -8.81 -10.56
C GLN A 229 -2.49 -9.14 -9.63
N PRO A 230 -2.39 -10.36 -9.13
CA PRO A 230 -1.22 -10.78 -8.40
C PRO A 230 0.01 -10.77 -9.30
N ILE A 231 1.14 -10.35 -8.75
CA ILE A 231 2.43 -10.39 -9.44
C ILE A 231 3.12 -11.71 -9.11
N SER A 232 3.47 -12.48 -10.13
CA SER A 232 4.37 -13.61 -9.97
C SER A 232 5.81 -13.12 -10.06
N TRP A 233 6.54 -13.17 -8.96
CA TRP A 233 7.94 -12.77 -8.88
C TRP A 233 8.82 -14.01 -8.97
N ASP A 234 9.69 -14.04 -9.95
CA ASP A 234 10.71 -15.07 -10.16
C ASP A 234 12.09 -14.43 -10.39
N ASP A 235 13.09 -15.28 -10.62
CA ASP A 235 14.47 -14.83 -10.78
C ASP A 235 14.69 -14.03 -12.09
N ASP A 236 13.79 -14.14 -13.07
CA ASP A 236 13.91 -13.49 -14.39
C ASP A 236 13.21 -12.13 -14.46
N VAL A 237 12.27 -11.84 -13.55
CA VAL A 237 11.44 -10.63 -13.64
C VAL A 237 12.25 -9.33 -13.65
N LEU A 238 13.35 -9.28 -12.89
CA LEU A 238 14.22 -8.11 -12.84
C LEU A 238 15.07 -7.98 -14.11
N ASN A 239 15.59 -9.10 -14.63
CA ASN A 239 16.34 -9.11 -15.87
C ASN A 239 15.49 -8.66 -17.06
N GLU A 240 14.25 -9.13 -17.14
CA GLU A 240 13.29 -8.71 -18.17
C GLU A 240 12.94 -7.22 -18.03
N SER A 241 12.73 -6.74 -16.82
CA SER A 241 12.45 -5.32 -16.56
C SER A 241 13.65 -4.43 -16.92
N LYS A 242 14.87 -4.88 -16.60
CA LYS A 242 16.10 -4.19 -17.01
C LYS A 242 16.21 -4.06 -18.52
N LYS A 243 16.01 -5.16 -19.28
CA LYS A 243 16.02 -5.15 -20.76
C LYS A 243 14.97 -4.20 -21.34
N LYS A 244 13.77 -4.14 -20.71
CA LYS A 244 12.70 -3.20 -21.10
C LYS A 244 13.13 -1.75 -20.92
N LEU A 245 13.72 -1.41 -19.76
CA LEU A 245 14.24 -0.06 -19.52
C LEU A 245 15.40 0.29 -20.45
N ASP A 246 16.35 -0.64 -20.67
CA ASP A 246 17.45 -0.44 -21.59
C ASP A 246 16.98 -0.08 -23.01
N ARG A 247 15.88 -0.70 -23.44
CA ARG A 247 15.26 -0.38 -24.74
C ARG A 247 14.66 1.03 -24.77
N LEU A 248 14.01 1.47 -23.70
CA LEU A 248 13.43 2.82 -23.60
C LEU A 248 14.53 3.88 -23.50
N TYR A 249 15.51 3.68 -22.64
CA TYR A 249 16.67 4.57 -22.52
C TYR A 249 17.50 4.62 -23.81
N GLY A 250 17.64 3.47 -24.49
CA GLY A 250 18.32 3.40 -25.79
C GLY A 250 17.67 4.25 -26.86
N ALA A 251 16.35 4.31 -26.89
CA ALA A 251 15.62 5.20 -27.83
C ALA A 251 15.88 6.67 -27.52
N LEU A 252 15.89 7.07 -26.25
CA LEU A 252 16.19 8.45 -25.86
C LEU A 252 17.66 8.84 -26.10
N ARG A 253 18.60 7.90 -25.94
CA ARG A 253 20.02 8.12 -26.18
C ARG A 253 20.36 8.44 -27.64
N SER A 254 19.49 8.02 -28.57
CA SER A 254 19.66 8.33 -30.00
C SER A 254 19.43 9.81 -30.33
N VAL A 255 18.88 10.59 -29.39
CA VAL A 255 18.60 12.01 -29.56
C VAL A 255 19.77 12.81 -29.02
N THR A 256 20.43 13.57 -29.89
CA THR A 256 21.64 14.34 -29.55
C THR A 256 21.30 15.67 -28.85
N ASP A 257 20.08 16.16 -28.99
CA ASP A 257 19.65 17.41 -28.41
C ASP A 257 19.04 17.17 -27.03
N GLN A 258 19.07 18.21 -26.18
CA GLN A 258 18.44 18.13 -24.87
C GLN A 258 16.93 17.92 -25.03
N ILE A 259 16.42 16.82 -24.47
CA ILE A 259 14.99 16.50 -24.50
C ILE A 259 14.29 17.41 -23.50
N GLU A 260 13.51 18.35 -24.00
CA GLU A 260 12.70 19.26 -23.19
C GLU A 260 11.51 18.55 -22.54
N GLU A 261 10.91 19.17 -21.54
CA GLU A 261 9.61 18.74 -21.03
C GLU A 261 8.52 19.07 -22.05
N GLY A 262 7.58 18.16 -22.23
CA GLY A 262 6.45 18.31 -23.16
C GLY A 262 5.23 17.56 -22.66
N GLU A 263 4.21 17.50 -23.52
CA GLU A 263 2.97 16.81 -23.17
C GLU A 263 3.12 15.29 -23.28
N PRO A 264 2.57 14.54 -22.31
CA PRO A 264 2.47 13.10 -22.40
C PRO A 264 1.60 12.68 -23.61
N SER A 265 1.83 11.48 -24.12
CA SER A 265 0.99 10.89 -25.17
C SER A 265 -0.44 10.72 -24.68
N GLU A 266 -1.42 11.18 -25.47
CA GLU A 266 -2.84 11.02 -25.17
C GLU A 266 -3.22 9.54 -24.95
N LYS A 267 -2.65 8.61 -25.73
CA LYS A 267 -2.86 7.17 -25.57
C LYS A 267 -2.36 6.64 -24.24
N VAL A 268 -1.27 7.20 -23.68
CA VAL A 268 -0.78 6.84 -22.36
C VAL A 268 -1.72 7.37 -21.29
N ILE A 269 -2.21 8.61 -21.44
CA ILE A 269 -3.20 9.20 -20.54
C ILE A 269 -4.50 8.38 -20.55
N GLU A 270 -5.02 8.04 -21.74
CA GLU A 270 -6.19 7.17 -21.88
C GLU A 270 -6.01 5.81 -21.19
N ALA A 271 -4.84 5.19 -21.37
CA ALA A 271 -4.53 3.90 -20.71
C ALA A 271 -4.50 4.03 -19.19
N LEU A 272 -3.89 5.08 -18.65
CA LEU A 272 -3.83 5.31 -17.20
C LEU A 272 -5.18 5.77 -16.64
N SER A 273 -6.02 6.42 -17.44
CA SER A 273 -7.39 6.80 -17.06
C SER A 273 -8.36 5.61 -17.06
N ASP A 274 -7.97 4.50 -17.69
CA ASP A 274 -8.70 3.24 -17.71
C ASP A 274 -8.20 2.33 -16.56
N ASP A 275 -8.61 2.65 -15.34
CA ASP A 275 -8.30 1.91 -14.11
C ASP A 275 -6.77 1.69 -13.89
N LEU A 276 -5.97 2.73 -14.14
CA LEU A 276 -4.52 2.69 -14.01
C LEU A 276 -3.87 1.53 -14.80
N ASN A 277 -4.28 1.32 -16.04
CA ASN A 277 -3.82 0.23 -16.90
C ASN A 277 -2.36 0.43 -17.34
N THR A 278 -1.43 0.23 -16.40
CA THR A 278 0.00 0.37 -16.65
C THR A 278 0.54 -0.56 -17.73
N PRO A 279 0.07 -1.83 -17.89
CA PRO A 279 0.49 -2.66 -19.01
C PRO A 279 0.19 -2.05 -20.38
N LYS A 280 -1.00 -1.46 -20.55
CA LYS A 280 -1.40 -0.78 -21.79
C LYS A 280 -0.58 0.49 -22.00
N ALA A 281 -0.36 1.28 -20.95
CA ALA A 281 0.50 2.47 -21.00
C ALA A 281 1.95 2.12 -21.40
N LEU A 282 2.52 1.06 -20.81
CA LEU A 282 3.86 0.56 -21.14
C LEU A 282 3.95 0.11 -22.62
N ALA A 283 2.92 -0.55 -23.15
CA ALA A 283 2.88 -0.93 -24.56
C ALA A 283 3.01 0.29 -25.48
N GLU A 284 2.35 1.41 -25.14
CA GLU A 284 2.47 2.66 -25.91
C GLU A 284 3.87 3.29 -25.79
N LEU A 285 4.54 3.22 -24.61
CA LEU A 285 5.94 3.66 -24.50
C LEU A 285 6.86 2.85 -25.43
N PHE A 286 6.66 1.52 -25.50
CA PHE A 286 7.45 0.68 -26.42
C PHE A 286 7.15 0.92 -27.89
N ASN A 287 5.91 1.31 -28.23
CA ASN A 287 5.53 1.73 -29.59
C ASN A 287 6.25 3.02 -29.97
N MET A 288 6.25 4.02 -29.09
CA MET A 288 6.99 5.28 -29.31
C MET A 288 8.48 5.02 -29.48
N ALA A 289 9.10 4.22 -28.58
CA ALA A 289 10.52 3.88 -28.68
C ALA A 289 10.86 3.15 -29.99
N ARG A 290 9.97 2.29 -30.49
CA ARG A 290 10.14 1.62 -31.78
C ARG A 290 10.11 2.63 -32.93
N THR A 291 9.17 3.56 -32.92
CA THR A 291 9.05 4.59 -33.95
C THR A 291 10.27 5.52 -33.94
N ILE A 292 10.74 5.97 -32.78
CA ILE A 292 11.97 6.77 -32.65
C ILE A 292 13.15 6.08 -33.31
N ASN A 293 13.31 4.76 -33.08
CA ASN A 293 14.43 3.99 -33.65
C ASN A 293 14.29 3.70 -35.15
N SER A 294 13.12 3.87 -35.75
CA SER A 294 12.87 3.51 -37.15
C SER A 294 12.68 4.72 -38.06
N THR A 295 12.24 5.87 -37.55
CA THR A 295 12.03 7.08 -38.36
C THR A 295 13.34 7.80 -38.65
N LYS A 296 13.43 8.44 -39.82
CA LYS A 296 14.56 9.29 -40.22
C LYS A 296 14.26 10.77 -40.10
N ASP A 297 13.02 11.12 -39.83
CA ASP A 297 12.61 12.51 -39.62
C ASP A 297 13.02 13.00 -38.24
N LYS A 298 14.00 13.89 -38.19
CA LYS A 298 14.53 14.44 -36.93
C LYS A 298 13.48 15.17 -36.12
N ARG A 299 12.51 15.85 -36.74
CA ARG A 299 11.43 16.57 -36.04
C ARG A 299 10.51 15.57 -35.33
N GLU A 300 10.16 14.49 -36.03
CA GLU A 300 9.36 13.40 -35.47
C GLU A 300 10.10 12.71 -34.33
N VAL A 301 11.41 12.43 -34.48
CA VAL A 301 12.26 11.86 -33.41
C VAL A 301 12.24 12.75 -32.18
N THR A 302 12.46 14.05 -32.31
CA THR A 302 12.49 14.97 -31.17
C THR A 302 11.13 15.02 -30.47
N SER A 303 10.04 15.19 -31.23
CA SER A 303 8.68 15.24 -30.70
C SER A 303 8.30 13.95 -29.95
N LEU A 304 8.57 12.79 -30.55
CA LEU A 304 8.30 11.50 -29.91
C LEU A 304 9.16 11.26 -28.68
N SER A 305 10.41 11.70 -28.66
CA SER A 305 11.31 11.56 -27.52
C SER A 305 10.86 12.40 -26.33
N THR A 306 10.42 13.63 -26.59
CA THR A 306 9.80 14.49 -25.58
C THR A 306 8.53 13.85 -25.01
N SER A 307 7.63 13.37 -25.89
CA SER A 307 6.39 12.69 -25.46
C SER A 307 6.66 11.37 -24.71
N LEU A 308 7.64 10.57 -25.14
CA LEU A 308 8.06 9.35 -24.45
C LEU A 308 8.55 9.64 -23.03
N LYS A 309 9.43 10.64 -22.86
CA LYS A 309 9.95 11.03 -21.55
C LYS A 309 8.84 11.53 -20.63
N SER A 310 7.98 12.43 -21.11
CA SER A 310 6.87 12.98 -20.33
C SER A 310 5.83 11.92 -19.97
N SER A 311 5.53 11.00 -20.89
CA SER A 311 4.63 9.86 -20.63
C SER A 311 5.20 8.90 -19.61
N ALA A 312 6.47 8.56 -19.70
CA ALA A 312 7.15 7.66 -18.75
C ALA A 312 7.22 8.26 -17.34
N LYS A 313 7.39 9.60 -17.25
CA LYS A 313 7.40 10.35 -15.98
C LYS A 313 6.10 10.16 -15.18
N LEU A 314 4.93 10.01 -15.83
CA LEU A 314 3.66 9.71 -15.16
C LEU A 314 3.70 8.41 -14.35
N MET A 315 4.54 7.46 -14.77
CA MET A 315 4.74 6.17 -14.08
C MET A 315 6.03 6.13 -13.25
N GLY A 316 6.75 7.26 -13.14
CA GLY A 316 8.03 7.37 -12.44
C GLY A 316 9.16 6.62 -13.14
N LEU A 317 9.12 6.53 -14.47
CA LEU A 317 10.14 5.90 -15.31
C LEU A 317 10.94 6.94 -16.10
N LEU A 318 12.11 6.55 -16.60
CA LEU A 318 13.06 7.35 -17.39
C LEU A 318 13.53 8.61 -16.63
N GLN A 319 13.82 8.44 -15.34
CA GLN A 319 14.24 9.54 -14.45
C GLN A 319 15.74 9.85 -14.57
N ALA A 320 16.56 8.88 -14.97
CA ALA A 320 18.00 9.05 -15.12
C ALA A 320 18.37 9.71 -16.46
N ASN A 321 19.57 10.25 -16.53
CA ASN A 321 20.15 10.62 -17.81
C ASN A 321 20.44 9.34 -18.63
N PRO A 322 20.06 9.28 -19.94
CA PRO A 322 20.26 8.08 -20.75
C PRO A 322 21.71 7.60 -20.83
N ASP A 323 22.68 8.49 -20.87
CA ASP A 323 24.10 8.10 -20.91
C ASP A 323 24.59 7.58 -19.54
N GLU A 324 24.11 8.15 -18.45
CA GLU A 324 24.43 7.70 -17.09
C GLU A 324 23.81 6.33 -16.81
N TRP A 325 22.60 6.07 -17.30
CA TRP A 325 21.94 4.78 -17.18
C TRP A 325 22.83 3.63 -17.65
N PHE A 326 23.46 3.75 -18.81
CA PHE A 326 24.31 2.70 -19.35
C PHE A 326 25.68 2.62 -18.69
N LYS A 327 26.18 3.70 -18.07
CA LYS A 327 27.46 3.69 -17.32
C LYS A 327 27.35 2.96 -15.98
N THR A 328 26.21 3.13 -15.30
CA THR A 328 25.97 2.50 -13.98
C THR A 328 25.59 1.02 -14.10
N SER A 329 25.03 0.59 -15.22
CA SER A 329 24.60 -0.78 -15.44
C SER A 329 25.72 -1.74 -15.88
N HIS A 330 26.96 -1.28 -16.01
CA HIS A 330 28.15 -2.07 -16.38
C HIS A 330 29.22 -2.11 -15.28
N ARG A 331 28.86 -1.83 -14.03
CA ARG A 331 29.74 -2.17 -12.90
C ARG A 331 29.44 -3.61 -12.50
N ASP A 332 30.24 -4.51 -13.11
CA ASP A 332 30.40 -5.91 -12.69
C ASP A 332 30.92 -6.04 -11.26
#